data_78d917035f1a439c51ae698e7f6d4cff
#
_entry.id   78d917035f1a439c51ae698e7f6d4cff
#
_cell.length_a   1.000
_cell.length_b   1.000
_cell.length_c   1.000
_cell.angle_alpha   90.00
_cell.angle_beta   90.00
_cell.angle_gamma   90.00
#
_symmetry.space_group_name_H-M   'P 1'
#
loop_
_entity.id
_entity.type
_entity.pdbx_description
1 polymer ?
#
loop_
_entity_poly.entity_id
_entity_poly.type
_entity_poly.pdbx_seq_one_letter_code
_entity_poly.pdbx_strand_id
1 'polypeptide(L)'
;CMSLEGGTVNDSHAEVVTRRGFMRFLYKELVQYHKGSSSILERGSEGRVKVKDPITFHLYISTAPCGDGALFSPRDCDPSPITQGGSTEHQPTFTSKVQGILRTKVESGEGTIPLEPDVSPQQTWDGILRGERLRTMSCSDKVCRWNVLGLQGALLSHFLEPIYMASLTLGLLYDHGHLARAVCCRMSHDDPPIGSLPSGYHVNHPHLGRVTAYDPPRET
;
A
#
# COMPACT_ATOMS: atom_id res chain seq x y z
N CYS A 1 10.74 -18.02 -11.31
CA CYS A 1 10.77 -17.81 -12.77
C CYS A 1 9.71 -16.82 -13.16
N MET A 2 10.10 -15.72 -13.80
CA MET A 2 9.15 -14.78 -14.38
C MET A 2 8.55 -15.37 -15.66
N SER A 3 7.25 -15.15 -15.89
CA SER A 3 6.57 -15.62 -17.09
C SER A 3 6.14 -14.43 -17.93
N LEU A 4 6.57 -14.38 -19.18
CA LEU A 4 6.11 -13.40 -20.17
C LEU A 4 4.66 -13.67 -20.60
N GLU A 5 4.18 -14.90 -20.43
CA GLU A 5 2.83 -15.33 -20.82
C GLU A 5 1.76 -14.97 -19.78
N GLY A 6 2.13 -14.30 -18.71
CA GLY A 6 1.20 -13.88 -17.65
C GLY A 6 0.67 -15.00 -16.75
N GLY A 7 1.18 -16.22 -16.89
CA GLY A 7 0.79 -17.39 -16.10
C GLY A 7 1.29 -17.38 -14.67
N THR A 8 2.21 -16.47 -14.33
CA THR A 8 2.84 -16.40 -13.01
C THR A 8 2.55 -15.06 -12.34
N VAL A 9 2.22 -15.09 -11.05
CA VAL A 9 2.12 -13.89 -10.22
C VAL A 9 3.53 -13.47 -9.78
N ASN A 10 4.08 -12.43 -10.40
CA ASN A 10 5.44 -11.96 -10.12
C ASN A 10 5.63 -11.37 -8.72
N ASP A 11 4.57 -10.87 -8.10
CA ASP A 11 4.58 -10.39 -6.71
C ASP A 11 3.46 -11.06 -5.93
N SER A 12 3.83 -12.00 -5.06
CA SER A 12 2.94 -12.80 -4.22
C SER A 12 2.90 -12.35 -2.77
N HIS A 13 3.44 -11.16 -2.44
CA HIS A 13 3.30 -10.61 -1.09
C HIS A 13 1.81 -10.47 -0.74
N ALA A 14 1.46 -10.76 0.50
CA ALA A 14 0.08 -10.84 0.97
C ALA A 14 -0.73 -9.58 0.66
N GLU A 15 -0.15 -8.40 0.84
CA GLU A 15 -0.76 -7.10 0.57
C GLU A 15 -1.15 -6.95 -0.91
N VAL A 16 -0.27 -7.43 -1.80
CA VAL A 16 -0.48 -7.35 -3.24
C VAL A 16 -1.58 -8.30 -3.69
N VAL A 17 -1.57 -9.53 -3.18
CA VAL A 17 -2.60 -10.53 -3.46
C VAL A 17 -3.95 -10.08 -2.91
N THR A 18 -3.97 -9.53 -1.69
CA THR A 18 -5.19 -8.99 -1.07
C THR A 18 -5.79 -7.86 -1.91
N ARG A 19 -4.98 -6.91 -2.38
CA ARG A 19 -5.47 -5.85 -3.26
C ARG A 19 -6.00 -6.39 -4.59
N ARG A 20 -5.37 -7.42 -5.18
CA ARG A 20 -5.89 -8.06 -6.40
C ARG A 20 -7.26 -8.70 -6.15
N GLY A 21 -7.44 -9.34 -5.00
CA GLY A 21 -8.75 -9.86 -4.56
C GLY A 21 -9.78 -8.75 -4.42
N PHE A 22 -9.41 -7.64 -3.78
CA PHE A 22 -10.25 -6.46 -3.63
C PHE A 22 -10.65 -5.84 -4.99
N MET A 23 -9.73 -5.75 -5.94
CA MET A 23 -10.05 -5.30 -7.30
C MET A 23 -11.11 -6.19 -7.96
N ARG A 24 -11.01 -7.51 -7.82
CA ARG A 24 -12.02 -8.45 -8.36
C ARG A 24 -13.38 -8.25 -7.69
N PHE A 25 -13.39 -8.00 -6.39
CA PHE A 25 -14.61 -7.66 -5.66
C PHE A 25 -15.24 -6.38 -6.22
N LEU A 26 -14.47 -5.31 -6.42
CA LEU A 26 -14.98 -4.05 -7.00
C LEU A 26 -15.53 -4.23 -8.41
N TYR A 27 -14.89 -5.03 -9.26
CA TYR A 27 -15.44 -5.37 -10.58
C TYR A 27 -16.81 -6.05 -10.47
N LYS A 28 -16.94 -7.00 -9.54
CA LYS A 28 -18.22 -7.68 -9.31
C LYS A 28 -19.30 -6.70 -8.84
N GLU A 29 -18.98 -5.84 -7.89
CA GLU A 29 -19.89 -4.83 -7.36
C GLU A 29 -20.34 -3.83 -8.44
N LEU A 30 -19.42 -3.40 -9.31
CA LEU A 30 -19.74 -2.50 -10.41
C LEU A 30 -20.70 -3.17 -11.43
N VAL A 31 -20.47 -4.44 -11.74
CA VAL A 31 -21.37 -5.21 -12.61
C VAL A 31 -22.77 -5.38 -11.97
N GLN A 32 -22.82 -5.66 -10.66
CA GLN A 32 -24.08 -5.76 -9.93
C GLN A 32 -24.85 -4.44 -9.92
N TYR A 33 -24.15 -3.34 -9.67
CA TYR A 33 -24.73 -1.99 -9.72
C TYR A 33 -25.38 -1.70 -11.08
N HIS A 34 -24.67 -1.96 -12.18
CA HIS A 34 -25.21 -1.73 -13.53
C HIS A 34 -26.39 -2.65 -13.90
N LYS A 35 -26.49 -3.83 -13.29
CA LYS A 35 -27.63 -4.74 -13.44
C LYS A 35 -28.84 -4.35 -12.57
N GLY A 36 -28.74 -3.29 -11.77
CA GLY A 36 -29.78 -2.90 -10.82
C GLY A 36 -29.93 -3.87 -9.64
N SER A 37 -28.92 -4.73 -9.40
CA SER A 37 -28.88 -5.64 -8.26
C SER A 37 -28.34 -4.94 -7.01
N SER A 38 -28.53 -5.57 -5.85
CA SER A 38 -27.94 -5.06 -4.60
C SER A 38 -26.43 -4.95 -4.71
N SER A 39 -25.88 -3.77 -4.44
CA SER A 39 -24.46 -3.46 -4.49
C SER A 39 -24.09 -2.49 -3.37
N ILE A 40 -22.81 -2.45 -3.00
CA ILE A 40 -22.26 -1.45 -2.09
C ILE A 40 -22.07 -0.08 -2.76
N LEU A 41 -22.36 0.04 -4.05
CA LEU A 41 -22.14 1.24 -4.84
C LEU A 41 -23.44 2.04 -4.98
N GLU A 42 -23.29 3.36 -5.07
CA GLU A 42 -24.36 4.31 -5.38
C GLU A 42 -23.88 5.37 -6.38
N ARG A 43 -24.79 6.18 -6.87
CA ARG A 43 -24.46 7.26 -7.80
C ARG A 43 -23.58 8.32 -7.10
N GLY A 44 -22.45 8.58 -7.67
CA GLY A 44 -21.49 9.61 -7.23
C GLY A 44 -21.55 10.86 -8.11
N SER A 45 -20.47 11.61 -8.12
CA SER A 45 -20.27 12.83 -8.88
C SER A 45 -19.78 12.56 -10.30
N GLU A 46 -19.95 13.51 -11.21
CA GLU A 46 -19.39 13.52 -12.57
C GLU A 46 -19.67 12.22 -13.37
N GLY A 47 -20.81 11.56 -13.11
CA GLY A 47 -21.19 10.33 -13.81
C GLY A 47 -20.48 9.06 -13.30
N ARG A 48 -19.61 9.19 -12.30
CA ARG A 48 -18.98 8.05 -11.62
C ARG A 48 -19.89 7.51 -10.52
N VAL A 49 -19.53 6.36 -9.98
CA VAL A 49 -20.17 5.76 -8.82
C VAL A 49 -19.23 5.80 -7.62
N LYS A 50 -19.80 5.84 -6.43
CA LYS A 50 -19.05 5.84 -5.16
C LYS A 50 -19.51 4.71 -4.26
N VAL A 51 -18.70 4.40 -3.25
CA VAL A 51 -19.09 3.48 -2.18
C VAL A 51 -20.11 4.16 -1.28
N LYS A 52 -21.16 3.45 -0.89
CA LYS A 52 -22.20 3.93 0.02
C LYS A 52 -21.65 4.21 1.41
N ASP A 53 -22.14 5.26 2.03
CA ASP A 53 -21.94 5.50 3.45
C ASP A 53 -22.78 4.51 4.30
N PRO A 54 -22.31 3.97 5.40
CA PRO A 54 -21.02 4.18 6.09
C PRO A 54 -19.97 3.07 5.77
N ILE A 55 -19.95 2.52 4.57
CA ILE A 55 -19.04 1.40 4.23
C ILE A 55 -17.60 1.89 4.15
N THR A 56 -16.71 1.27 4.89
CA THR A 56 -15.28 1.58 4.92
C THR A 56 -14.45 0.30 4.70
N PHE A 57 -13.21 0.47 4.26
CA PHE A 57 -12.29 -0.64 4.00
C PHE A 57 -11.08 -0.55 4.91
N HIS A 58 -10.70 -1.69 5.46
CA HIS A 58 -9.61 -1.83 6.42
C HIS A 58 -8.63 -2.88 5.93
N LEU A 59 -7.33 -2.60 6.07
CA LEU A 59 -6.28 -3.54 5.71
C LEU A 59 -5.60 -4.05 6.98
N TYR A 60 -5.50 -5.37 7.11
CA TYR A 60 -4.67 -6.03 8.11
C TYR A 60 -3.49 -6.70 7.42
N ILE A 61 -2.30 -6.54 8.00
CA ILE A 61 -1.06 -7.21 7.57
C ILE A 61 -0.42 -7.83 8.81
N SER A 62 0.05 -9.07 8.70
CA SER A 62 0.64 -9.78 9.84
C SER A 62 1.94 -9.17 10.37
N THR A 63 2.68 -8.44 9.54
CA THR A 63 3.93 -7.77 9.92
C THR A 63 4.11 -6.48 9.11
N ALA A 64 5.09 -5.65 9.47
CA ALA A 64 5.40 -4.42 8.73
C ALA A 64 5.59 -4.70 7.23
N PRO A 65 5.03 -3.87 6.33
CA PRO A 65 5.21 -4.02 4.90
C PRO A 65 6.68 -3.84 4.52
N CYS A 66 7.19 -4.70 3.65
CA CYS A 66 8.58 -4.62 3.21
C CYS A 66 8.90 -3.26 2.57
N GLY A 67 10.14 -2.81 2.71
CA GLY A 67 10.60 -1.50 2.26
C GLY A 67 10.72 -0.51 3.40
N ASP A 68 10.33 0.73 3.17
CA ASP A 68 10.53 1.81 4.12
C ASP A 68 9.84 1.60 5.48
N GLY A 69 8.69 0.93 5.51
CA GLY A 69 7.96 0.62 6.74
C GLY A 69 8.63 -0.40 7.66
N ALA A 70 9.63 -1.14 7.15
CA ALA A 70 10.40 -2.11 7.91
C ALA A 70 11.85 -1.63 8.20
N LEU A 71 12.16 -0.35 7.92
CA LEU A 71 13.48 0.25 8.14
C LEU A 71 13.61 0.85 9.54
N PHE A 72 13.59 0.00 10.54
CA PHE A 72 13.89 0.35 11.93
C PHE A 72 14.41 -0.87 12.68
N SER A 73 15.07 -0.64 13.84
CA SER A 73 15.49 -1.74 14.68
C SER A 73 14.27 -2.35 15.38
N PRO A 74 14.08 -3.68 15.36
CA PRO A 74 13.03 -4.34 16.15
C PRO A 74 13.10 -4.03 17.65
N ARG A 75 14.25 -3.57 18.15
CA ARG A 75 14.44 -3.14 19.54
C ARG A 75 13.82 -1.77 19.82
N ASP A 76 13.59 -0.99 18.79
CA ASP A 76 13.01 0.35 18.87
C ASP A 76 11.46 0.30 18.72
N CYS A 77 10.90 -0.91 18.55
CA CYS A 77 9.45 -1.09 18.55
C CYS A 77 8.90 -0.69 19.92
N ASP A 78 8.01 0.29 19.91
CA ASP A 78 7.33 0.72 21.12
C ASP A 78 6.41 -0.40 21.64
N PRO A 79 6.72 -1.01 22.82
CA PRO A 79 5.86 -2.02 23.43
C PRO A 79 4.62 -1.41 24.09
N SER A 80 4.47 -0.08 24.07
CA SER A 80 3.39 0.62 24.77
C SER A 80 2.04 0.02 24.40
N PRO A 81 1.17 -0.23 25.40
CA PRO A 81 -0.21 -0.63 25.13
C PRO A 81 -0.85 0.47 24.27
N ILE A 82 -1.52 0.05 23.21
CA ILE A 82 -2.27 0.96 22.34
C ILE A 82 -3.23 1.74 23.23
N THR A 83 -3.00 3.03 23.39
CA THR A 83 -4.04 3.94 23.86
C THR A 83 -5.19 3.81 22.87
N GLN A 84 -6.32 3.29 23.33
CA GLN A 84 -7.56 3.19 22.57
C GLN A 84 -7.96 4.59 22.14
N GLY A 85 -7.66 4.92 20.93
CA GLY A 85 -7.90 6.23 20.34
C GLY A 85 -6.92 6.39 19.19
N GLY A 86 -7.23 5.77 18.05
CA GLY A 86 -6.44 5.94 16.84
C GLY A 86 -6.38 7.43 16.53
N SER A 87 -5.23 8.05 16.82
CA SER A 87 -4.97 9.41 16.42
C SER A 87 -4.95 9.43 14.89
N THR A 88 -5.77 10.29 14.29
CA THR A 88 -5.64 10.66 12.88
C THR A 88 -4.41 11.53 12.65
N GLU A 89 -3.78 11.97 13.72
CA GLU A 89 -2.58 12.81 13.68
C GLU A 89 -1.35 11.93 13.60
N HIS A 90 -0.83 11.80 12.40
CA HIS A 90 0.37 11.05 12.15
C HIS A 90 1.61 11.85 12.53
N GLN A 91 2.52 11.22 13.26
CA GLN A 91 3.83 11.78 13.60
C GLN A 91 4.91 10.92 12.92
N PRO A 92 5.26 11.24 11.67
CA PRO A 92 6.24 10.45 10.94
C PRO A 92 7.64 10.60 11.53
N THR A 93 8.38 9.50 11.62
CA THR A 93 9.75 9.47 12.14
C THR A 93 10.75 9.32 11.01
N PHE A 94 11.69 10.26 10.89
CA PHE A 94 12.81 10.22 9.96
C PHE A 94 14.11 10.24 10.77
N THR A 95 14.79 9.09 10.85
CA THR A 95 16.04 8.93 11.63
C THR A 95 17.28 8.84 10.75
N SER A 96 17.11 8.65 9.43
CA SER A 96 18.23 8.56 8.50
C SER A 96 17.83 9.02 7.09
N LYS A 97 18.86 9.37 6.29
CA LYS A 97 18.69 9.81 4.90
C LYS A 97 18.21 8.71 3.94
N VAL A 98 18.26 7.45 4.37
CA VAL A 98 17.82 6.31 3.54
C VAL A 98 16.34 5.94 3.76
N GLN A 99 15.64 6.71 4.58
CA GLN A 99 14.22 6.55 4.87
C GLN A 99 13.39 7.51 4.01
N GLY A 100 12.14 7.15 3.77
CA GLY A 100 11.21 7.93 2.96
C GLY A 100 11.41 7.82 1.44
N ILE A 101 12.41 7.09 0.98
CA ILE A 101 12.71 6.92 -0.45
C ILE A 101 12.10 5.64 -1.03
N LEU A 102 11.91 5.63 -2.35
CA LEU A 102 11.43 4.46 -3.08
C LEU A 102 12.41 3.28 -2.98
N ARG A 103 11.87 2.07 -2.92
CA ARG A 103 12.68 0.85 -2.80
C ARG A 103 12.14 -0.25 -3.72
N THR A 104 13.07 -1.01 -4.30
CA THR A 104 12.73 -2.23 -5.05
C THR A 104 13.03 -3.47 -4.22
N LYS A 105 12.23 -4.52 -4.44
CA LYS A 105 12.48 -5.84 -3.86
C LYS A 105 13.72 -6.48 -4.50
N VAL A 106 14.48 -7.22 -3.69
CA VAL A 106 15.57 -8.05 -4.18
C VAL A 106 14.97 -9.32 -4.79
N GLU A 107 15.34 -9.62 -6.03
CA GLU A 107 15.00 -10.90 -6.64
C GLU A 107 15.82 -12.03 -6.00
N SER A 108 15.18 -13.14 -5.72
CA SER A 108 15.81 -14.32 -5.11
C SER A 108 16.45 -14.08 -3.74
N GLY A 109 16.04 -13.02 -3.04
CA GLY A 109 16.53 -12.68 -1.71
C GLY A 109 15.46 -12.03 -0.84
N GLU A 110 15.79 -11.80 0.42
CA GLU A 110 14.99 -11.03 1.34
C GLU A 110 15.46 -9.57 1.36
N GLY A 111 14.52 -8.64 1.56
CA GLY A 111 14.81 -7.23 1.70
C GLY A 111 14.53 -6.38 0.47
N THR A 112 14.98 -5.13 0.55
CA THR A 112 14.73 -4.11 -0.47
C THR A 112 15.94 -3.20 -0.64
N ILE A 113 16.14 -2.70 -1.86
CA ILE A 113 17.21 -1.78 -2.24
C ILE A 113 16.62 -0.40 -2.50
N PRO A 114 17.20 0.70 -1.95
CA PRO A 114 16.78 2.05 -2.28
C PRO A 114 16.97 2.33 -3.77
N LEU A 115 16.04 3.11 -4.33
CA LEU A 115 16.21 3.68 -5.68
C LEU A 115 16.85 5.06 -5.52
N GLU A 116 18.07 5.20 -6.02
CA GLU A 116 18.73 6.49 -6.09
C GLU A 116 18.13 7.28 -7.26
N PRO A 117 17.76 8.56 -7.06
CA PRO A 117 17.09 9.37 -8.10
C PRO A 117 17.93 9.51 -9.39
N ASP A 118 19.25 9.52 -9.25
CA ASP A 118 20.19 9.80 -10.36
C ASP A 118 20.67 8.52 -11.08
N VAL A 119 20.37 7.35 -10.55
CA VAL A 119 20.72 6.09 -11.20
C VAL A 119 19.53 5.56 -11.96
N SER A 120 19.40 5.99 -13.21
CA SER A 120 18.54 5.30 -14.17
C SER A 120 18.97 3.83 -14.20
N PRO A 121 18.08 2.87 -13.87
CA PRO A 121 18.44 1.47 -13.89
C PRO A 121 18.79 1.09 -15.32
N GLN A 122 20.09 0.94 -15.57
CA GLN A 122 20.56 0.46 -16.87
C GLN A 122 20.03 -0.96 -17.04
N GLN A 123 18.98 -1.09 -17.83
CA GLN A 123 18.55 -2.40 -18.30
C GLN A 123 19.57 -2.89 -19.31
N THR A 124 20.24 -3.99 -18.99
CA THR A 124 21.05 -4.67 -19.98
C THR A 124 20.15 -5.31 -21.03
N TRP A 125 20.59 -5.35 -22.30
CA TRP A 125 19.86 -5.98 -23.39
C TRP A 125 19.44 -7.42 -23.04
N ASP A 126 20.31 -8.18 -22.40
CA ASP A 126 20.04 -9.53 -21.93
C ASP A 126 18.90 -9.57 -20.89
N GLY A 127 18.81 -8.60 -20.01
CA GLY A 127 17.72 -8.49 -19.03
C GLY A 127 16.38 -8.21 -19.69
N ILE A 128 16.36 -7.43 -20.78
CA ILE A 128 15.14 -7.19 -21.57
C ILE A 128 14.70 -8.47 -22.30
N LEU A 129 15.63 -9.15 -22.96
CA LEU A 129 15.34 -10.37 -23.74
C LEU A 129 14.94 -11.55 -22.87
N ARG A 130 15.55 -11.71 -21.71
CA ARG A 130 15.30 -12.83 -20.79
C ARG A 130 14.17 -12.57 -19.81
N GLY A 131 13.63 -11.36 -19.76
CA GLY A 131 12.60 -10.97 -18.82
C GLY A 131 13.03 -11.05 -17.34
N GLU A 132 14.32 -11.15 -17.06
CA GLU A 132 14.85 -11.53 -15.75
C GLU A 132 14.85 -10.43 -14.70
N ARG A 133 14.52 -9.17 -15.05
CA ARG A 133 14.63 -8.04 -14.10
C ARG A 133 13.42 -7.13 -14.07
N LEU A 134 12.26 -7.70 -13.75
CA LEU A 134 11.14 -6.89 -13.28
C LEU A 134 11.48 -6.35 -11.89
N ARG A 135 11.95 -5.13 -11.79
CA ARG A 135 12.12 -4.48 -10.49
C ARG A 135 10.75 -4.25 -9.87
N THR A 136 10.44 -5.03 -8.85
CA THR A 136 9.16 -4.95 -8.15
C THR A 136 9.28 -3.95 -7.01
N MET A 137 8.43 -2.93 -7.06
CA MET A 137 8.29 -1.93 -6.01
C MET A 137 7.98 -2.58 -4.65
N SER A 138 8.54 -2.05 -3.57
CA SER A 138 8.29 -2.53 -2.20
C SER A 138 6.81 -2.44 -1.82
N CYS A 139 6.39 -3.19 -0.80
CA CYS A 139 5.00 -3.12 -0.32
C CYS A 139 4.68 -1.78 0.32
N SER A 140 5.62 -1.19 1.06
CA SER A 140 5.48 0.17 1.61
C SER A 140 5.17 1.19 0.52
N ASP A 141 5.90 1.13 -0.61
CA ASP A 141 5.68 2.04 -1.74
C ASP A 141 4.34 1.81 -2.42
N LYS A 142 3.92 0.54 -2.52
CA LYS A 142 2.60 0.21 -3.07
C LYS A 142 1.47 0.73 -2.19
N VAL A 143 1.57 0.54 -0.87
CA VAL A 143 0.57 1.06 0.08
C VAL A 143 0.54 2.58 0.05
N CYS A 144 1.71 3.25 0.02
CA CYS A 144 1.79 4.69 -0.14
C CYS A 144 1.09 5.16 -1.43
N ARG A 145 1.37 4.50 -2.55
CA ARG A 145 0.70 4.79 -3.82
C ARG A 145 -0.83 4.61 -3.73
N TRP A 146 -1.32 3.61 -3.00
CA TRP A 146 -2.76 3.40 -2.83
C TRP A 146 -3.39 4.49 -1.95
N ASN A 147 -2.65 5.05 -1.02
CA ASN A 147 -3.10 6.18 -0.20
C ASN A 147 -3.09 7.52 -0.97
N VAL A 148 -2.51 7.58 -2.15
CA VAL A 148 -2.58 8.77 -3.02
C VAL A 148 -3.59 8.57 -4.16
N LEU A 149 -3.51 7.42 -4.86
CA LEU A 149 -4.29 7.15 -6.07
C LEU A 149 -5.56 6.32 -5.82
N GLY A 150 -5.79 5.90 -4.58
CA GLY A 150 -6.87 5.01 -4.21
C GLY A 150 -6.61 3.54 -4.55
N LEU A 151 -7.47 2.68 -4.01
CA LEU A 151 -7.39 1.22 -4.12
C LEU A 151 -7.94 0.69 -5.46
N GLN A 152 -8.80 1.46 -6.14
CA GLN A 152 -9.55 1.04 -7.32
C GLN A 152 -8.68 0.77 -8.55
N GLY A 153 -7.49 1.38 -8.64
CA GLY A 153 -6.59 1.24 -9.79
C GLY A 153 -7.07 1.96 -11.05
N ALA A 154 -6.20 2.01 -12.07
CA ALA A 154 -6.38 2.88 -13.22
C ALA A 154 -7.66 2.60 -14.03
N LEU A 155 -8.00 1.33 -14.30
CA LEU A 155 -9.19 1.02 -15.12
C LEU A 155 -10.48 1.39 -14.39
N LEU A 156 -10.61 1.02 -13.12
CA LEU A 156 -11.82 1.34 -12.35
C LEU A 156 -11.94 2.83 -12.01
N SER A 157 -10.87 3.62 -12.05
CA SER A 157 -10.94 5.06 -11.82
C SER A 157 -11.77 5.83 -12.87
N HIS A 158 -12.01 5.21 -14.03
CA HIS A 158 -12.94 5.75 -15.03
C HIS A 158 -14.41 5.63 -14.62
N PHE A 159 -14.72 4.71 -13.70
CA PHE A 159 -16.10 4.40 -13.30
C PHE A 159 -16.36 4.72 -11.82
N LEU A 160 -15.33 4.63 -10.98
CA LEU A 160 -15.42 4.79 -9.53
C LEU A 160 -14.72 6.08 -9.08
N GLU A 161 -15.31 6.74 -8.11
CA GLU A 161 -14.58 7.73 -7.32
C GLU A 161 -13.43 7.05 -6.55
N PRO A 162 -12.37 7.78 -6.17
CA PRO A 162 -11.26 7.21 -5.42
C PRO A 162 -11.72 6.53 -4.14
N ILE A 163 -11.27 5.30 -3.93
CA ILE A 163 -11.56 4.49 -2.75
C ILE A 163 -10.30 4.38 -1.91
N TYR A 164 -10.35 4.86 -0.68
CA TYR A 164 -9.23 4.84 0.24
C TYR A 164 -9.46 3.86 1.39
N MET A 165 -8.35 3.35 1.97
CA MET A 165 -8.44 2.56 3.19
C MET A 165 -8.69 3.47 4.40
N ALA A 166 -9.60 3.07 5.28
CA ALA A 166 -9.89 3.79 6.52
C ALA A 166 -8.85 3.46 7.62
N SER A 167 -8.32 2.25 7.63
CA SER A 167 -7.26 1.87 8.58
C SER A 167 -6.29 0.85 8.00
N LEU A 168 -5.07 0.86 8.55
CA LEU A 168 -4.04 -0.14 8.37
C LEU A 168 -3.62 -0.67 9.74
N THR A 169 -3.77 -1.96 9.95
CA THR A 169 -3.47 -2.63 11.22
C THR A 169 -2.38 -3.68 11.01
N LEU A 170 -1.34 -3.66 11.86
CA LEU A 170 -0.26 -4.63 11.83
C LEU A 170 -0.38 -5.64 12.99
N GLY A 171 0.03 -6.87 12.73
CA GLY A 171 0.19 -7.89 13.76
C GLY A 171 1.51 -7.75 14.53
N LEU A 172 2.61 -7.63 13.81
CA LEU A 172 3.97 -7.57 14.35
C LEU A 172 4.76 -6.40 13.76
N LEU A 173 5.87 -6.06 14.40
CA LEU A 173 6.80 -5.01 13.95
C LEU A 173 6.09 -3.67 13.70
N TYR A 174 5.24 -3.28 14.64
CA TYR A 174 4.55 -2.01 14.59
C TYR A 174 5.37 -0.92 15.25
N ASP A 175 5.62 0.13 14.50
CA ASP A 175 6.02 1.43 15.00
C ASP A 175 5.20 2.49 14.26
N HIS A 176 4.52 3.36 15.01
CA HIS A 176 3.61 4.35 14.45
C HIS A 176 4.32 5.33 13.51
N GLY A 177 5.46 5.88 13.95
CA GLY A 177 6.18 6.91 13.21
C GLY A 177 6.79 6.37 11.91
N HIS A 178 7.39 5.18 11.96
CA HIS A 178 7.97 4.53 10.79
C HIS A 178 6.89 4.07 9.81
N LEU A 179 5.76 3.56 10.30
CA LEU A 179 4.65 3.16 9.45
C LEU A 179 3.98 4.39 8.79
N ALA A 180 3.69 5.44 9.56
CA ALA A 180 3.11 6.68 9.04
C ALA A 180 3.98 7.30 7.95
N ARG A 181 5.32 7.39 8.18
CA ARG A 181 6.25 7.84 7.15
C ARG A 181 6.10 7.01 5.88
N ALA A 182 6.18 5.69 6.01
CA ALA A 182 6.27 4.79 4.87
C ALA A 182 5.00 4.74 4.01
N VAL A 183 3.81 4.86 4.62
CA VAL A 183 2.55 4.61 3.91
C VAL A 183 1.81 5.87 3.45
N CYS A 184 2.17 7.05 3.96
CA CYS A 184 1.50 8.30 3.56
C CYS A 184 2.35 9.55 3.76
N CYS A 185 2.93 9.80 4.95
CA CYS A 185 3.44 11.11 5.33
C CYS A 185 4.70 11.54 4.57
N ARG A 186 5.50 10.61 4.03
CA ARG A 186 6.64 10.96 3.19
C ARG A 186 6.26 11.78 1.96
N MET A 187 5.02 11.61 1.45
CA MET A 187 4.53 12.36 0.29
C MET A 187 4.33 13.85 0.59
N SER A 188 4.15 14.21 1.84
CA SER A 188 4.01 15.60 2.28
C SER A 188 5.35 16.22 2.73
N HIS A 189 6.39 15.40 2.83
CA HIS A 189 7.71 15.82 3.31
C HIS A 189 8.66 16.19 2.16
N ASP A 190 8.33 15.82 0.92
CA ASP A 190 9.16 16.13 -0.25
C ASP A 190 9.12 17.63 -0.56
N ASP A 191 10.26 18.19 -0.96
CA ASP A 191 10.40 19.55 -1.46
C ASP A 191 10.83 19.50 -2.95
N PRO A 192 9.98 19.95 -3.87
CA PRO A 192 8.64 20.54 -3.66
C PRO A 192 7.59 19.48 -3.27
N PRO A 193 6.58 19.86 -2.48
CA PRO A 193 5.47 18.97 -2.15
C PRO A 193 4.75 18.54 -3.43
N ILE A 194 4.08 17.37 -3.37
CA ILE A 194 3.27 16.89 -4.49
C ILE A 194 2.39 18.02 -4.98
N GLY A 195 2.51 18.34 -6.27
CA GLY A 195 1.64 19.33 -6.91
C GLY A 195 0.16 19.01 -6.71
N SER A 196 -0.71 19.92 -7.11
CA SER A 196 -2.16 19.72 -6.96
C SER A 196 -2.60 18.41 -7.61
N LEU A 197 -3.16 17.52 -6.80
CA LEU A 197 -3.77 16.29 -7.29
C LEU A 197 -5.05 16.61 -8.06
N PRO A 198 -5.46 15.77 -9.02
CA PRO A 198 -6.74 15.91 -9.70
C PRO A 198 -7.92 15.91 -8.72
N SER A 199 -9.05 16.52 -9.14
CA SER A 199 -10.26 16.58 -8.33
C SER A 199 -10.66 15.20 -7.79
N GLY A 200 -10.96 15.14 -6.50
CA GLY A 200 -11.34 13.93 -5.78
C GLY A 200 -10.17 13.10 -5.25
N TYR A 201 -8.91 13.42 -5.63
CA TYR A 201 -7.72 12.74 -5.10
C TYR A 201 -7.07 13.57 -3.99
N HIS A 202 -6.58 12.88 -2.97
CA HIS A 202 -5.82 13.48 -1.86
C HIS A 202 -4.84 12.45 -1.29
N VAL A 203 -3.89 12.91 -0.48
CA VAL A 203 -3.09 12.02 0.33
C VAL A 203 -3.93 11.53 1.49
N ASN A 204 -4.31 10.25 1.47
CA ASN A 204 -5.08 9.62 2.53
C ASN A 204 -4.17 9.28 3.71
N HIS A 205 -4.63 9.58 4.91
CA HIS A 205 -3.98 9.24 6.17
C HIS A 205 -4.84 8.22 6.93
N PRO A 206 -4.67 6.90 6.69
CA PRO A 206 -5.46 5.87 7.35
C PRO A 206 -5.16 5.82 8.85
N HIS A 207 -6.13 5.41 9.67
CA HIS A 207 -5.85 5.09 11.05
C HIS A 207 -4.83 3.94 11.12
N LEU A 208 -3.74 4.16 11.86
CA LEU A 208 -2.69 3.16 12.03
C LEU A 208 -2.83 2.49 13.39
N GLY A 209 -2.77 1.16 13.40
CA GLY A 209 -2.95 0.40 14.63
C GLY A 209 -2.19 -0.93 14.65
N ARG A 210 -2.08 -1.50 15.84
CA ARG A 210 -1.54 -2.84 16.08
C ARG A 210 -2.60 -3.72 16.71
N VAL A 211 -2.67 -4.97 16.28
CA VAL A 211 -3.43 -5.99 17.00
C VAL A 211 -2.53 -6.58 18.06
N THR A 212 -2.99 -6.59 19.31
CA THR A 212 -2.39 -7.35 20.41
C THR A 212 -2.93 -8.78 20.40
N ALA A 213 -2.84 -9.48 19.27
CA ALA A 213 -3.14 -10.88 19.23
C ALA A 213 -1.96 -11.64 19.83
N TYR A 214 -2.20 -12.34 20.91
CA TYR A 214 -1.31 -13.37 21.43
C TYR A 214 -1.30 -14.48 20.38
N ASP A 215 -0.28 -14.48 19.51
CA ASP A 215 -0.04 -15.61 18.64
C ASP A 215 0.60 -16.71 19.52
N PRO A 216 -0.07 -17.85 19.77
CA PRO A 216 0.58 -18.92 20.54
C PRO A 216 1.86 -19.32 19.81
N PRO A 217 2.96 -19.60 20.54
CA PRO A 217 4.20 -20.01 19.91
C PRO A 217 3.90 -21.20 19.00
N ARG A 218 4.37 -21.14 17.75
CA ARG A 218 4.29 -22.28 16.83
C ARG A 218 5.03 -23.42 17.50
N GLU A 219 4.32 -24.47 17.85
CA GLU A 219 4.93 -25.71 18.26
C GLU A 219 5.74 -26.23 17.07
N THR A 220 7.05 -26.31 17.25
CA THR A 220 7.99 -26.86 16.27
C THR A 220 7.96 -28.38 16.30
#